data_409da8f58ead8bad29a1b79a7b0db8a6
#
_entry.id   409da8f58ead8bad29a1b79a7b0db8a6
#
_cell.length_a   1.000
_cell.length_b   1.000
_cell.length_c   1.000
_cell.angle_alpha   90.00
_cell.angle_beta   90.00
_cell.angle_gamma   90.00
#
_symmetry.space_group_name_H-M   'P 1'
#
loop_
_entity.id
_entity.type
_entity.pdbx_description
1 polymer ?
#
loop_
_entity_poly.entity_id
_entity_poly.type
_entity_poly.pdbx_seq_one_letter_code
_entity_poly.pdbx_strand_id
1 'polypeptide(L)'
;MSYLLSLPAGTGAFLFAGTIVLATWLAYFFIRPFLRVFVRSQTHANELIGQALSVFAVLFGLLLGMLSISTYQSAAEVERHVLDEGANVLALYHNASAYEEPFQSELKSALREYVTYVIDDAWPLQQQGKLPREGAERIKKIFDIVFGYSPETKVQENLQ
;
A
#
# COMPACT_ATOMS: atom_id res chain seq x y z
N MET A 1 8.01 -7.93 15.11
CA MET A 1 7.27 -6.80 14.49
C MET A 1 6.03 -7.28 13.71
N SER A 2 5.98 -8.55 13.33
CA SER A 2 4.86 -9.16 12.57
C SER A 2 3.55 -9.34 13.35
N TYR A 3 3.59 -9.45 14.67
CA TYR A 3 2.38 -9.63 15.50
C TYR A 3 1.46 -8.41 15.58
N LEU A 4 1.99 -7.19 15.37
CA LEU A 4 1.18 -5.97 15.38
C LEU A 4 0.37 -5.76 14.09
N LEU A 5 0.81 -6.36 12.99
CA LEU A 5 0.16 -6.26 11.66
C LEU A 5 -1.00 -7.28 11.49
N SER A 6 -1.08 -8.30 12.35
CA SER A 6 -2.15 -9.32 12.31
C SER A 6 -3.35 -8.97 13.18
N LEU A 7 -3.31 -7.87 13.94
CA LEU A 7 -4.42 -7.44 14.79
C LEU A 7 -5.51 -6.76 13.95
N PRO A 8 -6.79 -7.02 14.23
CA PRO A 8 -7.89 -6.28 13.59
C PRO A 8 -7.69 -4.79 13.81
N ALA A 9 -7.94 -3.98 12.76
CA ALA A 9 -7.63 -2.55 12.72
C ALA A 9 -8.10 -1.77 13.97
N GLY A 10 -9.21 -2.16 14.58
CA GLY A 10 -9.72 -1.57 15.80
C GLY A 10 -8.81 -1.79 17.01
N THR A 11 -8.31 -3.00 17.24
CA THR A 11 -7.43 -3.30 18.39
C THR A 11 -6.06 -2.64 18.24
N GLY A 12 -5.54 -2.54 17.00
CA GLY A 12 -4.32 -1.79 16.71
C GLY A 12 -4.44 -0.30 17.07
N ALA A 13 -5.56 0.32 16.71
CA ALA A 13 -5.84 1.73 17.02
C ALA A 13 -5.93 1.98 18.55
N PHE A 14 -6.61 1.10 19.30
CA PHE A 14 -6.70 1.20 20.76
C PHE A 14 -5.35 1.02 21.45
N LEU A 15 -4.52 0.08 21.00
CA LEU A 15 -3.17 -0.10 21.54
C LEU A 15 -2.28 1.12 21.25
N PHE A 16 -2.37 1.67 20.05
CA PHE A 16 -1.63 2.87 19.67
C PHE A 16 -2.05 4.08 20.50
N ALA A 17 -3.36 4.33 20.62
CA ALA A 17 -3.90 5.41 21.46
C ALA A 17 -3.50 5.23 22.92
N GLY A 18 -3.59 4.02 23.46
CA GLY A 18 -3.19 3.69 24.83
C GLY A 18 -1.70 3.94 25.06
N THR A 19 -0.85 3.60 24.10
CA THR A 19 0.60 3.86 24.18
C THR A 19 0.91 5.35 24.21
N ILE A 20 0.22 6.16 23.40
CA ILE A 20 0.39 7.62 23.39
C ILE A 20 -0.05 8.22 24.72
N VAL A 21 -1.20 7.82 25.24
CA VAL A 21 -1.70 8.30 26.54
C VAL A 21 -0.72 7.94 27.66
N LEU A 22 -0.23 6.71 27.68
CA LEU A 22 0.74 6.24 28.68
C LEU A 22 2.07 6.99 28.57
N ALA A 23 2.59 7.19 27.37
CA ALA A 23 3.80 7.97 27.13
C ALA A 23 3.66 9.42 27.57
N THR A 24 2.50 10.04 27.29
CA THR A 24 2.19 11.41 27.74
C THR A 24 2.13 11.51 29.26
N TRP A 25 1.50 10.55 29.92
CA TRP A 25 1.44 10.48 31.39
C TRP A 25 2.82 10.29 32.03
N LEU A 26 3.64 9.40 31.48
CA LEU A 26 5.02 9.20 31.93
C LEU A 26 5.84 10.47 31.72
N ALA A 27 5.77 11.07 30.53
CA ALA A 27 6.46 12.32 30.24
C ALA A 27 6.04 13.43 31.24
N TYR A 28 4.73 13.59 31.50
CA TYR A 28 4.24 14.56 32.48
C TYR A 28 4.81 14.29 33.88
N PHE A 29 4.83 13.04 34.33
CA PHE A 29 5.32 12.66 35.64
C PHE A 29 6.84 12.93 35.81
N PHE A 30 7.64 12.64 34.78
CA PHE A 30 9.08 12.88 34.79
C PHE A 30 9.46 14.35 34.59
N ILE A 31 8.75 15.07 33.74
CA ILE A 31 9.07 16.46 33.39
C ILE A 31 8.57 17.44 34.46
N ARG A 32 7.49 17.12 35.15
CA ARG A 32 6.88 17.98 36.19
C ARG A 32 7.86 18.43 37.30
N PRO A 33 8.67 17.54 37.94
CA PRO A 33 9.62 17.97 38.96
C PRO A 33 10.72 18.86 38.35
N PHE A 34 11.14 18.57 37.12
CA PHE A 34 12.18 19.34 36.42
C PHE A 34 11.70 20.76 36.06
N LEU A 35 10.47 20.87 35.54
CA LEU A 35 9.83 22.16 35.27
C LEU A 35 9.61 22.98 36.56
N ARG A 36 9.29 22.36 37.69
CA ARG A 36 9.08 23.02 38.94
C ARG A 36 10.33 23.72 39.51
N VAL A 37 11.50 23.15 39.23
CA VAL A 37 12.78 23.72 39.61
C VAL A 37 13.22 24.86 38.69
N PHE A 38 12.97 24.68 37.35
CA PHE A 38 13.45 25.61 36.32
C PHE A 38 12.51 26.81 36.10
N VAL A 39 11.19 26.61 36.17
CA VAL A 39 10.18 27.61 35.76
C VAL A 39 9.73 28.50 36.93
N ARG A 40 10.13 28.22 38.17
CA ARG A 40 9.64 28.96 39.37
C ARG A 40 10.12 30.41 39.46
N SER A 41 10.95 30.91 38.54
CA SER A 41 11.64 32.19 38.74
C SER A 41 11.32 33.30 37.73
N GLN A 42 10.66 33.04 36.60
CA GLN A 42 10.50 34.11 35.58
C GLN A 42 9.17 33.98 34.78
N THR A 43 8.31 34.97 34.90
CA THR A 43 7.04 35.09 34.16
C THR A 43 7.26 35.18 32.64
N HIS A 44 8.35 35.82 32.17
CA HIS A 44 8.72 35.94 30.77
C HIS A 44 9.19 34.61 30.15
N ALA A 45 9.81 33.72 30.92
CA ALA A 45 10.23 32.41 30.40
C ALA A 45 9.05 31.52 30.00
N ASN A 46 7.93 31.61 30.73
CA ASN A 46 6.73 30.84 30.46
C ASN A 46 6.05 31.27 29.15
N GLU A 47 6.11 32.54 28.82
CA GLU A 47 5.54 33.12 27.59
C GLU A 47 6.37 32.70 26.37
N LEU A 48 7.70 32.77 26.47
CA LEU A 48 8.62 32.30 25.41
C LEU A 48 8.49 30.80 25.15
N ILE A 49 8.36 29.98 26.20
CA ILE A 49 8.16 28.52 26.06
C ILE A 49 6.80 28.25 25.38
N GLY A 50 5.75 29.00 25.77
CA GLY A 50 4.42 28.87 25.14
C GLY A 50 4.45 29.19 23.64
N GLN A 51 5.13 30.29 23.25
CA GLN A 51 5.28 30.66 21.84
C GLN A 51 6.10 29.62 21.05
N ALA A 52 7.22 29.16 21.61
CA ALA A 52 8.04 28.12 20.98
C ALA A 52 7.24 26.83 20.76
N LEU A 53 6.49 26.39 21.80
CA LEU A 53 5.65 25.20 21.73
C LEU A 53 4.55 25.33 20.67
N SER A 54 3.96 26.53 20.52
CA SER A 54 2.95 26.81 19.51
C SER A 54 3.53 26.67 18.09
N VAL A 55 4.72 27.19 17.85
CA VAL A 55 5.40 27.04 16.54
C VAL A 55 5.69 25.56 16.26
N PHE A 56 6.22 24.82 17.23
CA PHE A 56 6.45 23.38 17.07
C PHE A 56 5.16 22.61 16.80
N ALA A 57 4.06 22.95 17.50
CA ALA A 57 2.76 22.30 17.30
C ALA A 57 2.23 22.51 15.88
N VAL A 58 2.37 23.72 15.31
CA VAL A 58 1.96 24.03 13.94
C VAL A 58 2.81 23.23 12.93
N LEU A 59 4.13 23.24 13.10
CA LEU A 59 5.04 22.49 12.21
C LEU A 59 4.77 20.99 12.27
N PHE A 60 4.56 20.45 13.48
CA PHE A 60 4.26 19.04 13.67
C PHE A 60 2.91 18.66 13.07
N GLY A 61 1.90 19.50 13.22
CA GLY A 61 0.59 19.33 12.59
C GLY A 61 0.67 19.30 11.05
N LEU A 62 1.49 20.20 10.47
CA LEU A 62 1.74 20.23 9.03
C LEU A 62 2.41 18.92 8.56
N LEU A 63 3.47 18.49 9.26
CA LEU A 63 4.18 17.26 8.92
C LEU A 63 3.29 16.02 9.02
N LEU A 64 2.46 15.92 10.08
CA LEU A 64 1.49 14.83 10.21
C LEU A 64 0.43 14.87 9.11
N GLY A 65 -0.04 16.05 8.74
CA GLY A 65 -0.96 16.24 7.62
C GLY A 65 -0.37 15.73 6.30
N MET A 66 0.86 16.14 5.99
CA MET A 66 1.56 15.68 4.78
C MET A 66 1.81 14.17 4.79
N LEU A 67 2.20 13.60 5.94
CA LEU A 67 2.40 12.16 6.08
C LEU A 67 1.09 11.38 5.86
N SER A 68 -0.01 11.86 6.42
CA SER A 68 -1.34 11.26 6.24
C SER A 68 -1.78 11.27 4.79
N ILE A 69 -1.60 12.40 4.09
CA ILE A 69 -1.92 12.52 2.66
C ILE A 69 -1.06 11.55 1.84
N SER A 70 0.26 11.51 2.09
CA SER A 70 1.18 10.63 1.39
C SER A 70 0.82 9.16 1.57
N THR A 71 0.45 8.76 2.81
CA THR A 71 0.02 7.38 3.10
C THR A 71 -1.28 7.03 2.38
N TYR A 72 -2.24 7.95 2.37
CA TYR A 72 -3.50 7.77 1.65
C TYR A 72 -3.29 7.66 0.15
N GLN A 73 -2.45 8.53 -0.43
CA GLN A 73 -2.12 8.47 -1.86
C GLN A 73 -1.45 7.15 -2.24
N SER A 74 -0.51 6.67 -1.44
CA SER A 74 0.15 5.39 -1.69
C SER A 74 -0.84 4.21 -1.66
N ALA A 75 -1.80 4.22 -0.74
CA ALA A 75 -2.84 3.19 -0.68
C ALA A 75 -3.78 3.24 -1.90
N ALA A 76 -4.21 4.44 -2.30
CA ALA A 76 -5.05 4.64 -3.47
C ALA A 76 -4.34 4.27 -4.78
N GLU A 77 -3.03 4.48 -4.87
CA GLU A 77 -2.21 4.10 -6.01
C GLU A 77 -2.12 2.57 -6.16
N VAL A 78 -1.94 1.85 -5.05
CA VAL A 78 -1.96 0.37 -5.06
C VAL A 78 -3.32 -0.16 -5.52
N GLU A 79 -4.42 0.39 -4.99
CA GLU A 79 -5.78 0.02 -5.40
C GLU A 79 -5.99 0.23 -6.91
N ARG A 80 -5.55 1.39 -7.43
CA ARG A 80 -5.63 1.70 -8.85
C ARG A 80 -4.83 0.71 -9.69
N HIS A 81 -3.60 0.38 -9.31
CA HIS A 81 -2.79 -0.59 -10.04
C HIS A 81 -3.45 -1.96 -10.11
N VAL A 82 -4.07 -2.42 -9.02
CA VAL A 82 -4.80 -3.69 -9.00
C VAL A 82 -6.02 -3.66 -9.94
N LEU A 83 -6.76 -2.55 -9.95
CA LEU A 83 -7.90 -2.39 -10.86
C LEU A 83 -7.48 -2.32 -12.33
N ASP A 84 -6.40 -1.58 -12.63
CA ASP A 84 -5.85 -1.46 -13.99
C ASP A 84 -5.32 -2.82 -14.48
N GLU A 85 -4.63 -3.58 -13.63
CA GLU A 85 -4.18 -4.95 -13.96
C GLU A 85 -5.36 -5.86 -14.26
N GLY A 86 -6.39 -5.87 -13.41
CA GLY A 86 -7.60 -6.65 -13.61
C GLY A 86 -8.33 -6.29 -14.90
N ALA A 87 -8.44 -5.00 -15.21
CA ALA A 87 -9.05 -4.52 -16.45
C ALA A 87 -8.26 -4.96 -17.70
N ASN A 88 -6.93 -4.88 -17.67
CA ASN A 88 -6.07 -5.31 -18.76
C ASN A 88 -6.16 -6.82 -19.01
N VAL A 89 -6.15 -7.62 -17.95
CA VAL A 89 -6.31 -9.08 -18.05
C VAL A 89 -7.69 -9.44 -18.64
N LEU A 90 -8.74 -8.75 -18.17
CA LEU A 90 -10.10 -8.96 -18.69
C LEU A 90 -10.21 -8.58 -20.18
N ALA A 91 -9.63 -7.44 -20.56
CA ALA A 91 -9.61 -6.99 -21.96
C ALA A 91 -8.88 -8.03 -22.85
N LEU A 92 -7.71 -8.51 -22.40
CA LEU A 92 -6.96 -9.53 -23.14
C LEU A 92 -7.73 -10.85 -23.23
N TYR A 93 -8.43 -11.25 -22.17
CA TYR A 93 -9.29 -12.44 -22.18
C TYR A 93 -10.47 -12.32 -23.17
N HIS A 94 -11.07 -11.14 -23.27
CA HIS A 94 -12.13 -10.87 -24.25
C HIS A 94 -11.57 -10.82 -25.67
N ASN A 95 -10.45 -10.17 -25.89
CA ASN A 95 -9.78 -10.08 -27.18
C ASN A 95 -9.35 -11.45 -27.68
N ALA A 96 -8.96 -12.36 -26.76
CA ALA A 96 -8.63 -13.75 -27.12
C ALA A 96 -9.78 -14.46 -27.86
N SER A 97 -11.03 -14.01 -27.69
CA SER A 97 -12.20 -14.58 -28.39
C SER A 97 -12.24 -14.24 -29.90
N ALA A 98 -11.44 -13.30 -30.38
CA ALA A 98 -11.31 -12.95 -31.79
C ALA A 98 -10.37 -13.87 -32.56
N TYR A 99 -9.67 -14.76 -31.87
CA TYR A 99 -8.71 -15.69 -32.45
C TYR A 99 -9.31 -17.08 -32.59
N GLU A 100 -8.75 -17.86 -33.50
CA GLU A 100 -9.15 -19.25 -33.75
C GLU A 100 -8.49 -20.23 -32.77
N GLU A 101 -9.08 -21.42 -32.65
CA GLU A 101 -8.48 -22.53 -31.91
C GLU A 101 -7.26 -23.08 -32.66
N PRO A 102 -6.19 -23.51 -31.99
CA PRO A 102 -6.06 -23.71 -30.51
C PRO A 102 -5.58 -22.50 -29.74
N PHE A 103 -5.17 -21.42 -30.39
CA PHE A 103 -4.58 -20.23 -29.77
C PHE A 103 -5.53 -19.57 -28.74
N GLN A 104 -6.83 -19.48 -29.07
CA GLN A 104 -7.85 -18.91 -28.17
C GLN A 104 -7.87 -19.64 -26.81
N SER A 105 -7.93 -20.95 -26.83
CA SER A 105 -8.01 -21.76 -25.61
C SER A 105 -6.72 -21.73 -24.83
N GLU A 106 -5.56 -21.72 -25.49
CA GLU A 106 -4.25 -21.63 -24.86
C GLU A 106 -4.04 -20.32 -24.14
N LEU A 107 -4.35 -19.18 -24.80
CA LEU A 107 -4.23 -17.85 -24.20
C LEU A 107 -5.18 -17.68 -23.01
N LYS A 108 -6.46 -18.09 -23.15
CA LYS A 108 -7.44 -18.05 -22.08
C LYS A 108 -7.03 -18.92 -20.88
N SER A 109 -6.43 -20.07 -21.11
CA SER A 109 -5.91 -20.94 -20.06
C SER A 109 -4.75 -20.30 -19.31
N ALA A 110 -3.80 -19.71 -20.02
CA ALA A 110 -2.65 -19.02 -19.42
C ALA A 110 -3.08 -17.81 -18.58
N LEU A 111 -4.07 -17.04 -19.06
CA LEU A 111 -4.62 -15.90 -18.31
C LEU A 111 -5.33 -16.35 -17.02
N ARG A 112 -6.10 -17.43 -17.06
CA ARG A 112 -6.73 -17.98 -15.85
C ARG A 112 -5.70 -18.50 -14.86
N GLU A 113 -4.67 -19.20 -15.33
CA GLU A 113 -3.57 -19.68 -14.48
C GLU A 113 -2.86 -18.51 -13.79
N TYR A 114 -2.64 -17.41 -14.50
CA TYR A 114 -2.04 -16.19 -13.94
C TYR A 114 -2.92 -15.58 -12.84
N VAL A 115 -4.21 -15.38 -13.12
CA VAL A 115 -5.15 -14.78 -12.15
C VAL A 115 -5.29 -15.64 -10.90
N THR A 116 -5.42 -16.96 -11.07
CA THR A 116 -5.49 -17.89 -9.94
C THR A 116 -4.24 -17.79 -9.06
N TYR A 117 -3.06 -17.77 -9.68
CA TYR A 117 -1.80 -17.60 -8.96
C TYR A 117 -1.74 -16.26 -8.20
N VAL A 118 -2.19 -15.15 -8.82
CA VAL A 118 -2.18 -13.83 -8.16
C VAL A 118 -3.05 -13.84 -6.92
N ILE A 119 -4.25 -14.43 -7.00
CA ILE A 119 -5.21 -14.44 -5.89
C ILE A 119 -4.79 -15.43 -4.79
N ASP A 120 -4.39 -16.65 -5.16
CA ASP A 120 -4.22 -17.74 -4.21
C ASP A 120 -2.82 -17.77 -3.59
N ASP A 121 -1.79 -17.33 -4.33
CA ASP A 121 -0.40 -17.40 -3.91
C ASP A 121 0.27 -16.02 -3.73
N ALA A 122 0.18 -15.15 -4.75
CA ALA A 122 0.95 -13.92 -4.77
C ALA A 122 0.46 -12.91 -3.72
N TRP A 123 -0.83 -12.67 -3.60
CA TRP A 123 -1.38 -11.76 -2.60
C TRP A 123 -1.13 -12.22 -1.16
N PRO A 124 -1.34 -13.48 -0.76
CA PRO A 124 -0.98 -13.96 0.57
C PRO A 124 0.51 -13.81 0.90
N LEU A 125 1.41 -14.01 -0.09
CA LEU A 125 2.84 -13.81 0.09
C LEU A 125 3.18 -12.32 0.29
N GLN A 126 2.58 -11.43 -0.51
CA GLN A 126 2.77 -9.98 -0.39
C GLN A 126 2.27 -9.46 0.96
N GLN A 127 1.15 -9.96 1.48
CA GLN A 127 0.68 -9.64 2.83
C GLN A 127 1.68 -10.00 3.92
N GLN A 128 2.52 -11.02 3.69
CA GLN A 128 3.61 -11.42 4.58
C GLN A 128 4.91 -10.63 4.32
N GLY A 129 4.90 -9.65 3.41
CA GLY A 129 6.08 -8.89 3.01
C GLY A 129 7.08 -9.65 2.14
N LYS A 130 6.64 -10.76 1.52
CA LYS A 130 7.46 -11.56 0.60
C LYS A 130 7.15 -11.18 -0.84
N LEU A 131 8.19 -11.16 -1.70
CA LEU A 131 8.04 -10.91 -3.14
C LEU A 131 7.79 -12.23 -3.88
N PRO A 132 6.63 -12.41 -4.52
CA PRO A 132 6.35 -13.57 -5.35
C PRO A 132 7.18 -13.46 -6.66
N ARG A 133 8.03 -14.45 -6.93
CA ARG A 133 8.91 -14.45 -8.11
C ARG A 133 8.31 -15.12 -9.34
N GLU A 134 7.40 -16.05 -9.13
CA GLU A 134 6.80 -16.86 -10.20
C GLU A 134 5.84 -16.09 -11.11
N GLY A 135 5.34 -14.94 -10.68
CA GLY A 135 4.45 -14.10 -11.49
C GLY A 135 5.07 -13.64 -12.79
N ALA A 136 6.37 -13.30 -12.77
CA ALA A 136 7.10 -12.88 -13.97
C ALA A 136 7.22 -13.99 -15.01
N GLU A 137 7.37 -15.25 -14.59
CA GLU A 137 7.44 -16.40 -15.50
C GLU A 137 6.09 -16.67 -16.18
N ARG A 138 4.99 -16.51 -15.42
CA ARG A 138 3.63 -16.65 -15.97
C ARG A 138 3.28 -15.54 -16.95
N ILE A 139 3.66 -14.30 -16.65
CA ILE A 139 3.52 -13.18 -17.58
C ILE A 139 4.34 -13.44 -18.86
N LYS A 140 5.59 -13.89 -18.71
CA LYS A 140 6.42 -14.24 -19.87
C LYS A 140 5.77 -15.30 -20.74
N LYS A 141 5.18 -16.34 -20.14
CA LYS A 141 4.44 -17.38 -20.88
C LYS A 141 3.28 -16.78 -21.71
N ILE A 142 2.54 -15.82 -21.16
CA ILE A 142 1.47 -15.12 -21.88
C ILE A 142 2.05 -14.34 -23.06
N PHE A 143 3.15 -13.62 -22.86
CA PHE A 143 3.82 -12.90 -23.94
C PHE A 143 4.35 -13.85 -25.02
N ASP A 144 4.95 -14.98 -24.65
CA ASP A 144 5.48 -15.97 -25.60
C ASP A 144 4.33 -16.55 -26.47
N ILE A 145 3.14 -16.77 -25.91
CA ILE A 145 1.95 -17.18 -26.64
C ILE A 145 1.51 -16.08 -27.61
N VAL A 146 1.38 -14.84 -27.15
CA VAL A 146 0.85 -13.72 -27.96
C VAL A 146 1.82 -13.38 -29.10
N PHE A 147 3.12 -13.26 -28.82
CA PHE A 147 4.12 -12.92 -29.86
C PHE A 147 4.51 -14.09 -30.77
N GLY A 148 4.23 -15.32 -30.32
CA GLY A 148 4.41 -16.51 -31.18
C GLY A 148 3.31 -16.68 -32.24
N TYR A 149 2.19 -15.96 -32.11
CA TYR A 149 1.07 -16.03 -33.04
C TYR A 149 1.28 -15.11 -34.25
N SER A 150 1.09 -15.65 -35.47
CA SER A 150 1.08 -14.85 -36.70
C SER A 150 -0.37 -14.50 -37.06
N PRO A 151 -0.75 -13.22 -37.00
CA PRO A 151 -2.14 -12.81 -37.26
C PRO A 151 -2.53 -13.07 -38.73
N GLU A 152 -3.67 -13.72 -38.93
CA GLU A 152 -4.24 -13.98 -40.26
C GLU A 152 -5.17 -12.87 -40.74
N THR A 153 -5.65 -12.02 -39.81
CA THR A 153 -6.62 -10.99 -40.12
C THR A 153 -6.17 -9.63 -39.58
N LYS A 154 -6.50 -8.51 -40.25
CA LYS A 154 -6.21 -7.16 -39.83
C LYS A 154 -6.78 -6.81 -38.43
N VAL A 155 -7.88 -7.44 -38.03
CA VAL A 155 -8.45 -7.26 -36.70
C VAL A 155 -7.54 -7.88 -35.63
N GLN A 156 -6.96 -9.02 -35.89
CA GLN A 156 -6.03 -9.70 -34.98
C GLN A 156 -4.69 -8.95 -34.88
N GLU A 157 -4.22 -8.37 -36.01
CA GLU A 157 -3.01 -7.53 -36.04
C GLU A 157 -3.13 -6.28 -35.12
N ASN A 158 -4.32 -5.68 -35.07
CA ASN A 158 -4.57 -4.50 -34.19
C ASN A 158 -4.76 -4.84 -32.71
N LEU A 159 -4.87 -6.12 -32.35
CA LEU A 159 -5.08 -6.59 -30.99
C LEU A 159 -3.78 -7.13 -30.33
N GLN A 160 -2.69 -7.27 -31.09
CA GLN A 160 -1.35 -7.62 -30.61
C GLN A 160 -0.60 -6.39 -30.11
#